data_beb4f4d460af11d13d1c66eb031b37db
#
_entry.id   beb4f4d460af11d13d1c66eb031b37db
#
_cell.length_a   1.000
_cell.length_b   1.000
_cell.length_c   1.000
_cell.angle_alpha   90.00
_cell.angle_beta   90.00
_cell.angle_gamma   90.00
#
_symmetry.space_group_name_H-M   'P 1'
#
loop_
_entity.id
_entity.type
_entity.pdbx_description
1 polymer ?
#
loop_
_entity_poly.entity_id
_entity_poly.type
_entity_poly.pdbx_seq_one_letter_code
_entity_poly.pdbx_strand_id
1 'polypeptide(L)'
;EAPRPEMKPAPAKLVMKANRTPTMTQPLALFDGVAYAATTIPFDVTRTEGTDKGGNIVKYHPPRLVEEERQCIVSSAGKLYVDDSPAPLDDLPFRITLDEPIQDIQQWSPQGVTDYWGKKLRPDGARLFSQLVLCVDEFLDFDRGWGTQAEMCSYVACWALSTWFMPGLTVASYIWPTGPYGTGKTNLLIV
;
A
#
# COMPACT_ATOMS: atom_id res chain seq x y z
N GLU A 1 -33.82 31.41 41.13
CA GLU A 1 -32.89 30.27 41.06
C GLU A 1 -31.55 30.76 40.52
N ALA A 2 -30.52 30.79 41.36
CA ALA A 2 -29.21 31.29 40.95
C ALA A 2 -28.55 30.29 39.99
N PRO A 3 -27.89 30.75 38.90
CA PRO A 3 -27.23 29.87 37.97
C PRO A 3 -26.10 29.10 38.69
N ARG A 4 -26.05 27.76 38.51
CA ARG A 4 -24.98 26.91 39.05
C ARG A 4 -23.64 27.33 38.42
N PRO A 5 -22.59 27.51 39.22
CA PRO A 5 -21.28 27.82 38.68
C PRO A 5 -20.81 26.69 37.76
N GLU A 6 -20.49 27.03 36.52
CA GLU A 6 -19.82 26.11 35.58
C GLU A 6 -18.48 25.66 36.18
N MET A 7 -18.40 24.41 36.61
CA MET A 7 -17.15 23.82 37.04
C MET A 7 -16.24 23.63 35.80
N LYS A 8 -15.22 24.45 35.69
CA LYS A 8 -14.16 24.23 34.68
C LYS A 8 -13.54 22.86 34.91
N PRO A 9 -13.42 22.00 33.86
CA PRO A 9 -12.78 20.71 34.03
C PRO A 9 -11.33 20.91 34.51
N ALA A 10 -10.90 20.06 35.45
CA ALA A 10 -9.52 20.07 35.92
C ALA A 10 -8.54 19.89 34.74
N PRO A 11 -7.40 20.59 34.75
CA PRO A 11 -6.44 20.47 33.66
C PRO A 11 -5.95 19.02 33.54
N ALA A 12 -6.04 18.44 32.32
CA ALA A 12 -5.58 17.08 32.06
C ALA A 12 -4.06 16.99 32.33
N LYS A 13 -3.65 15.98 33.13
CA LYS A 13 -2.23 15.72 33.34
C LYS A 13 -1.65 15.08 32.08
N LEU A 14 -0.84 15.83 31.31
CA LEU A 14 -0.13 15.34 30.15
C LEU A 14 1.14 14.57 30.59
N VAL A 15 1.25 13.33 30.21
CA VAL A 15 2.44 12.50 30.41
C VAL A 15 2.97 12.12 29.02
N MET A 16 4.20 12.55 28.73
CA MET A 16 4.87 12.19 27.48
C MET A 16 5.27 10.71 27.51
N LYS A 17 4.77 9.91 26.55
CA LYS A 17 5.21 8.52 26.35
C LYS A 17 6.40 8.52 25.40
N ALA A 18 7.56 8.11 25.88
CA ALA A 18 8.80 8.06 25.10
C ALA A 18 8.75 7.01 23.97
N ASN A 19 8.02 5.92 24.16
CA ASN A 19 7.91 4.84 23.19
C ASN A 19 6.47 4.73 22.69
N ARG A 20 6.18 5.38 21.55
CA ARG A 20 4.91 5.20 20.84
C ARG A 20 5.10 4.12 19.79
N THR A 21 4.28 3.09 19.83
CA THR A 21 4.22 2.11 18.72
C THR A 21 3.90 2.85 17.41
N PRO A 22 4.72 2.71 16.36
CA PRO A 22 4.44 3.32 15.06
C PRO A 22 3.07 2.89 14.55
N THR A 23 2.48 3.68 13.66
CA THR A 23 1.18 3.38 13.08
C THR A 23 1.29 3.48 11.56
N MET A 24 0.82 2.46 10.87
CA MET A 24 0.67 2.45 9.42
C MET A 24 -0.70 3.06 9.08
N THR A 25 -0.68 4.21 8.42
CA THR A 25 -1.89 4.96 8.03
C THR A 25 -2.14 4.92 6.53
N GLN A 26 -1.17 4.45 5.75
CA GLN A 26 -1.24 4.34 4.30
C GLN A 26 -0.98 2.89 3.85
N PRO A 27 -1.43 2.50 2.65
CA PRO A 27 -1.25 1.14 2.13
C PRO A 27 0.21 0.69 1.99
N LEU A 28 1.16 1.60 1.95
CA LEU A 28 2.59 1.31 1.94
C LEU A 28 3.29 2.06 3.07
N ALA A 29 4.16 1.39 3.80
CA ALA A 29 4.96 1.99 4.87
C ALA A 29 6.34 1.35 4.97
N LEU A 30 7.28 2.10 5.55
CA LEU A 30 8.64 1.65 5.82
C LEU A 30 8.92 1.76 7.32
N PHE A 31 9.23 0.63 7.98
CA PHE A 31 9.60 0.59 9.38
C PHE A 31 10.87 -0.24 9.54
N ASP A 32 11.86 0.32 10.20
CA ASP A 32 13.15 -0.33 10.49
C ASP A 32 13.82 -0.97 9.25
N GLY A 33 13.74 -0.30 8.09
CA GLY A 33 14.30 -0.77 6.83
C GLY A 33 13.49 -1.90 6.14
N VAL A 34 12.34 -2.27 6.66
CA VAL A 34 11.41 -3.23 6.06
C VAL A 34 10.22 -2.49 5.48
N ALA A 35 9.93 -2.72 4.20
CA ALA A 35 8.73 -2.21 3.55
C ALA A 35 7.56 -3.15 3.82
N TYR A 36 6.40 -2.57 4.07
CA TYR A 36 5.13 -3.26 4.32
C TYR A 36 4.07 -2.72 3.38
N ALA A 37 3.38 -3.61 2.69
CA ALA A 37 2.29 -3.25 1.79
C ALA A 37 0.99 -3.91 2.26
N ALA A 38 -0.04 -3.10 2.48
CA ALA A 38 -1.38 -3.56 2.80
C ALA A 38 -2.15 -3.85 1.51
N THR A 39 -2.89 -4.94 1.49
CA THR A 39 -3.77 -5.32 0.38
C THR A 39 -4.93 -6.17 0.90
N THR A 40 -5.99 -6.28 0.12
CA THR A 40 -7.11 -7.17 0.40
C THR A 40 -7.11 -8.27 -0.65
N ILE A 41 -7.18 -9.52 -0.22
CA ILE A 41 -7.10 -10.68 -1.11
C ILE A 41 -8.22 -11.66 -0.76
N PRO A 42 -8.88 -12.28 -1.77
CA PRO A 42 -9.79 -13.37 -1.53
C PRO A 42 -9.04 -14.65 -1.11
N PHE A 43 -9.53 -15.32 -0.08
CA PHE A 43 -9.05 -16.59 0.42
C PHE A 43 -10.16 -17.63 0.42
N ASP A 44 -9.82 -18.84 0.06
CA ASP A 44 -10.66 -20.01 0.30
C ASP A 44 -10.52 -20.46 1.76
N VAL A 45 -11.50 -20.18 2.58
CA VAL A 45 -11.51 -20.51 4.00
C VAL A 45 -12.40 -21.73 4.25
N THR A 46 -11.86 -22.78 4.86
CA THR A 46 -12.63 -23.96 5.27
C THR A 46 -13.26 -23.69 6.62
N ARG A 47 -14.59 -23.51 6.64
CA ARG A 47 -15.36 -23.27 7.85
C ARG A 47 -16.04 -24.55 8.33
N THR A 48 -15.84 -24.85 9.61
CA THR A 48 -16.53 -25.94 10.32
C THR A 48 -17.81 -25.49 11.01
N GLU A 49 -17.95 -24.19 11.20
CA GLU A 49 -19.12 -23.57 11.81
C GLU A 49 -19.43 -22.21 11.18
N GLY A 50 -20.63 -21.73 11.35
CA GLY A 50 -21.10 -20.43 10.90
C GLY A 50 -22.32 -19.98 11.66
N THR A 51 -22.86 -18.83 11.32
CA THR A 51 -24.04 -18.26 11.96
C THR A 51 -25.22 -18.33 10.99
N ASP A 52 -26.37 -18.80 11.43
CA ASP A 52 -27.60 -18.79 10.66
C ASP A 52 -28.23 -17.36 10.64
N LYS A 53 -29.33 -17.21 9.88
CA LYS A 53 -30.05 -15.93 9.81
C LYS A 53 -30.67 -15.49 11.14
N GLY A 54 -30.77 -16.40 12.10
CA GLY A 54 -31.27 -16.14 13.48
C GLY A 54 -30.14 -15.84 14.49
N GLY A 55 -28.87 -15.82 14.07
CA GLY A 55 -27.74 -15.58 14.95
C GLY A 55 -27.24 -16.83 15.69
N ASN A 56 -27.79 -18.05 15.41
CA ASN A 56 -27.36 -19.27 16.06
C ASN A 56 -26.14 -19.89 15.36
N ILE A 57 -25.23 -20.48 16.17
CA ILE A 57 -24.06 -21.18 15.64
C ILE A 57 -24.49 -22.51 15.04
N VAL A 58 -24.19 -22.74 13.77
CA VAL A 58 -24.45 -23.96 13.03
C VAL A 58 -23.16 -24.64 12.64
N LYS A 59 -23.00 -25.91 12.95
CA LYS A 59 -21.84 -26.72 12.54
C LYS A 59 -22.06 -27.32 11.16
N TYR A 60 -21.04 -27.20 10.32
CA TYR A 60 -21.05 -27.74 8.95
C TYR A 60 -20.43 -29.15 8.93
N HIS A 61 -21.15 -30.12 8.41
CA HIS A 61 -20.65 -31.47 8.12
C HIS A 61 -21.12 -31.91 6.74
N PRO A 62 -20.24 -31.98 5.73
CA PRO A 62 -18.79 -31.66 5.76
C PRO A 62 -18.52 -30.17 5.92
N PRO A 63 -17.28 -29.79 6.28
CA PRO A 63 -16.86 -28.39 6.30
C PRO A 63 -17.13 -27.70 4.97
N ARG A 64 -17.52 -26.43 5.02
CA ARG A 64 -17.78 -25.62 3.81
C ARG A 64 -16.56 -24.82 3.42
N LEU A 65 -16.26 -24.80 2.13
CA LEU A 65 -15.33 -23.86 1.54
C LEU A 65 -16.08 -22.57 1.25
N VAL A 66 -15.60 -21.45 1.78
CA VAL A 66 -16.19 -20.11 1.60
C VAL A 66 -15.08 -19.18 1.17
N GLU A 67 -15.32 -18.43 0.10
CA GLU A 67 -14.43 -17.35 -0.29
C GLU A 67 -14.65 -16.14 0.61
N GLU A 68 -13.59 -15.64 1.22
CA GLU A 68 -13.60 -14.47 2.11
C GLU A 68 -12.49 -13.52 1.76
N GLU A 69 -12.83 -12.24 1.64
CA GLU A 69 -11.82 -11.18 1.52
C GLU A 69 -11.17 -10.94 2.87
N ARG A 70 -9.84 -10.98 2.89
CA ARG A 70 -9.02 -10.75 4.08
C ARG A 70 -8.02 -9.65 3.83
N GLN A 71 -7.88 -8.76 4.81
CA GLN A 71 -6.79 -7.80 4.81
C GLN A 71 -5.47 -8.51 5.10
N CYS A 72 -4.47 -8.21 4.29
CA CYS A 72 -3.14 -8.80 4.38
C CYS A 72 -2.08 -7.72 4.40
N ILE A 73 -1.00 -7.98 5.11
CA ILE A 73 0.21 -7.18 5.05
C ILE A 73 1.35 -8.05 4.51
N VAL A 74 1.93 -7.63 3.40
CA VAL A 74 3.09 -8.28 2.80
C VAL A 74 4.33 -7.48 3.16
N SER A 75 5.37 -8.12 3.67
CA SER A 75 6.63 -7.44 3.98
C SER A 75 7.73 -7.74 2.97
N SER A 76 8.66 -6.80 2.78
CA SER A 76 9.86 -7.00 1.96
C SER A 76 10.79 -8.09 2.53
N ALA A 77 10.63 -8.44 3.82
CA ALA A 77 11.29 -9.60 4.44
C ALA A 77 10.67 -10.94 4.03
N GLY A 78 9.64 -10.95 3.16
CA GLY A 78 9.01 -12.16 2.65
C GLY A 78 8.01 -12.80 3.62
N LYS A 79 7.48 -12.04 4.59
CA LYS A 79 6.42 -12.49 5.48
C LYS A 79 5.07 -11.99 4.99
N LEU A 80 4.06 -12.81 5.18
CA LEU A 80 2.65 -12.46 4.97
C LEU A 80 1.95 -12.55 6.33
N TYR A 81 1.27 -11.47 6.69
CA TYR A 81 0.44 -11.37 7.88
C TYR A 81 -1.01 -11.28 7.42
N VAL A 82 -1.85 -12.16 7.93
CA VAL A 82 -3.27 -12.23 7.59
C VAL A 82 -4.04 -12.34 8.89
N ASP A 83 -5.20 -11.74 8.96
CA ASP A 83 -6.11 -11.94 10.07
C ASP A 83 -6.50 -13.42 10.21
N ASP A 84 -6.52 -13.96 11.43
CA ASP A 84 -6.75 -15.38 11.75
C ASP A 84 -5.73 -16.37 11.15
N SER A 85 -4.51 -15.93 10.80
CA SER A 85 -3.46 -16.80 10.26
C SER A 85 -2.40 -17.16 11.33
N PRO A 86 -1.48 -18.12 11.04
CA PRO A 86 -0.32 -18.39 11.89
C PRO A 86 0.62 -17.20 12.10
N ALA A 87 0.52 -16.16 11.26
CA ALA A 87 1.17 -14.88 11.47
C ALA A 87 0.09 -13.79 11.53
N PRO A 88 -0.62 -13.64 12.64
CA PRO A 88 -1.70 -12.68 12.78
C PRO A 88 -1.19 -11.23 12.69
N LEU A 89 -2.09 -10.31 12.39
CA LEU A 89 -1.75 -8.88 12.30
C LEU A 89 -1.21 -8.31 13.62
N ASP A 90 -1.54 -8.93 14.74
CA ASP A 90 -1.03 -8.54 16.07
C ASP A 90 0.49 -8.76 16.25
N ASP A 91 1.11 -9.62 15.43
CA ASP A 91 2.56 -9.84 15.42
C ASP A 91 3.34 -8.73 14.70
N LEU A 92 2.66 -7.74 14.13
CA LEU A 92 3.32 -6.61 13.50
C LEU A 92 3.96 -5.68 14.53
N PRO A 93 5.14 -5.08 14.22
CA PRO A 93 5.83 -4.15 15.12
C PRO A 93 5.15 -2.76 15.18
N PHE A 94 4.01 -2.60 14.54
CA PHE A 94 3.25 -1.35 14.44
C PHE A 94 1.74 -1.63 14.47
N ARG A 95 0.97 -0.57 14.70
CA ARG A 95 -0.50 -0.61 14.59
C ARG A 95 -0.92 -0.27 13.18
N ILE A 96 -2.06 -0.81 12.75
CA ILE A 96 -2.68 -0.49 11.48
C ILE A 96 -3.87 0.41 11.75
N THR A 97 -3.91 1.56 11.08
CA THR A 97 -5.06 2.46 11.03
C THR A 97 -5.04 3.10 9.66
N LEU A 98 -5.69 2.47 8.69
CA LEU A 98 -5.81 3.04 7.35
C LEU A 98 -6.92 4.07 7.37
N ASP A 99 -6.59 5.32 7.03
CA ASP A 99 -7.51 6.45 7.06
C ASP A 99 -8.55 6.35 5.92
N GLU A 100 -8.22 5.64 4.85
CA GLU A 100 -9.09 5.41 3.71
C GLU A 100 -9.06 3.93 3.29
N PRO A 101 -10.15 3.43 2.68
CA PRO A 101 -10.15 2.10 2.08
C PRO A 101 -9.02 1.99 1.05
N ILE A 102 -8.38 0.83 1.00
CA ILE A 102 -7.35 0.56 -0.01
C ILE A 102 -8.03 0.62 -1.38
N GLN A 103 -7.59 1.55 -2.23
CA GLN A 103 -8.12 1.70 -3.58
C GLN A 103 -7.59 0.58 -4.48
N ASP A 104 -8.41 0.10 -5.42
CA ASP A 104 -8.07 -1.03 -6.30
C ASP A 104 -6.76 -0.83 -7.07
N ILE A 105 -6.47 0.40 -7.51
CA ILE A 105 -5.24 0.74 -8.22
C ILE A 105 -3.97 0.68 -7.36
N GLN A 106 -4.12 0.67 -6.03
CA GLN A 106 -3.00 0.63 -5.07
C GLN A 106 -2.81 -0.76 -4.47
N GLN A 107 -3.65 -1.70 -4.85
CA GLN A 107 -3.59 -3.06 -4.31
C GLN A 107 -2.68 -3.94 -5.17
N TRP A 108 -1.97 -4.83 -4.50
CA TRP A 108 -1.36 -5.93 -5.20
C TRP A 108 -2.45 -6.88 -5.69
N SER A 109 -2.33 -7.32 -6.94
CA SER A 109 -3.22 -8.37 -7.42
C SER A 109 -2.99 -9.65 -6.61
N PRO A 110 -4.00 -10.52 -6.44
CA PRO A 110 -3.84 -11.84 -5.80
C PRO A 110 -2.72 -12.67 -6.43
N GLN A 111 -2.56 -12.57 -7.76
CA GLN A 111 -1.48 -13.22 -8.48
C GLN A 111 -0.11 -12.64 -8.08
N GLY A 112 0.02 -11.32 -7.95
CA GLY A 112 1.26 -10.66 -7.53
C GLY A 112 1.69 -11.09 -6.13
N VAL A 113 0.76 -11.19 -5.18
CA VAL A 113 1.04 -11.70 -3.83
C VAL A 113 1.46 -13.18 -3.87
N THR A 114 0.76 -14.01 -4.64
CA THR A 114 1.09 -15.43 -4.81
C THR A 114 2.49 -15.60 -5.39
N ASP A 115 2.86 -14.82 -6.39
CA ASP A 115 4.16 -14.88 -7.02
C ASP A 115 5.27 -14.42 -6.05
N TYR A 116 5.06 -13.30 -5.38
CA TYR A 116 6.05 -12.75 -4.47
C TYR A 116 6.23 -13.60 -3.21
N TRP A 117 5.14 -13.92 -2.52
CA TRP A 117 5.18 -14.63 -1.25
C TRP A 117 5.22 -16.15 -1.44
N GLY A 118 4.32 -16.70 -2.24
CA GLY A 118 4.17 -18.15 -2.42
C GLY A 118 5.31 -18.74 -3.25
N LYS A 119 5.57 -18.20 -4.44
CA LYS A 119 6.62 -18.70 -5.35
C LYS A 119 8.00 -18.10 -5.08
N LYS A 120 8.13 -17.18 -4.10
CA LYS A 120 9.37 -16.47 -3.76
C LYS A 120 10.00 -15.72 -4.94
N LEU A 121 9.19 -15.31 -5.92
CA LEU A 121 9.66 -14.51 -7.04
C LEU A 121 10.03 -13.11 -6.54
N ARG A 122 11.18 -12.64 -6.94
CA ARG A 122 11.65 -11.28 -6.61
C ARG A 122 11.82 -10.53 -7.91
N PRO A 123 11.17 -9.36 -8.06
CA PRO A 123 11.39 -8.53 -9.25
C PRO A 123 12.84 -8.07 -9.30
N ASP A 124 13.42 -8.11 -10.48
CA ASP A 124 14.72 -7.49 -10.75
C ASP A 124 14.49 -6.00 -11.01
N GLY A 125 14.91 -5.16 -10.06
CA GLY A 125 14.74 -3.70 -10.14
C GLY A 125 15.45 -3.09 -11.35
N ALA A 126 16.61 -3.58 -11.73
CA ALA A 126 17.34 -3.08 -12.89
C ALA A 126 16.60 -3.40 -14.20
N ARG A 127 16.06 -4.61 -14.31
CA ARG A 127 15.24 -5.02 -15.45
C ARG A 127 13.96 -4.20 -15.52
N LEU A 128 13.28 -4.01 -14.40
CA LEU A 128 12.05 -3.19 -14.33
C LEU A 128 12.33 -1.76 -14.79
N PHE A 129 13.41 -1.15 -14.27
CA PHE A 129 13.82 0.19 -14.67
C PHE A 129 14.10 0.27 -16.18
N SER A 130 14.85 -0.67 -16.72
CA SER A 130 15.14 -0.73 -18.16
C SER A 130 13.87 -0.85 -19.01
N GLN A 131 12.89 -1.63 -18.57
CA GLN A 131 11.59 -1.75 -19.25
C GLN A 131 10.81 -0.46 -19.21
N LEU A 132 10.83 0.27 -18.09
CA LEU A 132 10.18 1.59 -17.98
C LEU A 132 10.85 2.61 -18.90
N VAL A 133 12.19 2.64 -18.95
CA VAL A 133 12.91 3.52 -19.87
C VAL A 133 12.50 3.27 -21.31
N LEU A 134 12.43 2.00 -21.74
CA LEU A 134 11.99 1.63 -23.09
C LEU A 134 10.54 2.04 -23.35
N CYS A 135 9.66 1.83 -22.38
CA CYS A 135 8.26 2.25 -22.47
C CYS A 135 8.15 3.78 -22.65
N VAL A 136 8.88 4.56 -21.87
CA VAL A 136 8.89 6.02 -21.99
C VAL A 136 9.44 6.44 -23.35
N ASP A 137 10.50 5.80 -23.84
CA ASP A 137 11.13 6.09 -25.14
C ASP A 137 10.20 5.80 -26.32
N GLU A 138 9.33 4.80 -26.20
CA GLU A 138 8.35 4.43 -27.23
C GLU A 138 7.24 5.48 -27.37
N PHE A 139 6.83 6.11 -26.26
CA PHE A 139 5.65 7.00 -26.26
C PHE A 139 5.99 8.49 -26.20
N LEU A 140 7.22 8.86 -25.83
CA LEU A 140 7.59 10.25 -25.60
C LEU A 140 8.88 10.62 -26.35
N ASP A 141 8.83 11.72 -27.10
CA ASP A 141 9.99 12.38 -27.70
C ASP A 141 10.25 13.72 -26.99
N PHE A 142 11.44 13.88 -26.43
CA PHE A 142 11.80 15.03 -25.62
C PHE A 142 12.61 16.05 -26.41
N ASP A 143 12.41 17.33 -26.08
CA ASP A 143 13.20 18.41 -26.62
C ASP A 143 14.68 18.24 -26.21
N ARG A 144 15.56 18.21 -27.23
CA ARG A 144 17.02 18.01 -27.07
C ARG A 144 17.71 19.18 -26.37
N GLY A 145 17.03 20.28 -26.12
CA GLY A 145 17.57 21.42 -25.37
C GLY A 145 17.79 21.16 -23.88
N TRP A 146 17.18 20.09 -23.32
CA TRP A 146 17.27 19.75 -21.90
C TRP A 146 18.17 18.54 -21.60
N GLY A 147 18.47 17.75 -22.62
CA GLY A 147 19.27 16.54 -22.48
C GLY A 147 19.08 15.61 -23.67
N THR A 148 19.78 14.49 -23.66
CA THR A 148 19.56 13.40 -24.63
C THR A 148 18.23 12.70 -24.37
N GLN A 149 17.64 12.08 -25.39
CA GLN A 149 16.44 11.26 -25.26
C GLN A 149 16.60 10.22 -24.13
N ALA A 150 17.72 9.50 -24.10
CA ALA A 150 17.98 8.46 -23.11
C ALA A 150 18.03 9.00 -21.66
N GLU A 151 18.63 10.18 -21.45
CA GLU A 151 18.66 10.83 -20.13
C GLU A 151 17.26 11.24 -19.69
N MET A 152 16.47 11.83 -20.58
CA MET A 152 15.11 12.26 -20.28
C MET A 152 14.20 11.07 -20.00
N CYS A 153 14.27 9.99 -20.78
CA CYS A 153 13.54 8.75 -20.53
C CYS A 153 13.92 8.14 -19.18
N SER A 154 15.21 8.11 -18.85
CA SER A 154 15.71 7.63 -17.57
C SER A 154 15.20 8.47 -16.39
N TYR A 155 15.17 9.80 -16.54
CA TYR A 155 14.64 10.70 -15.53
C TYR A 155 13.15 10.47 -15.26
N VAL A 156 12.34 10.34 -16.31
CA VAL A 156 10.90 10.06 -16.19
C VAL A 156 10.66 8.68 -15.57
N ALA A 157 11.42 7.66 -15.97
CA ALA A 157 11.32 6.31 -15.40
C ALA A 157 11.68 6.30 -13.90
N CYS A 158 12.72 7.02 -13.47
CA CYS A 158 13.06 7.20 -12.07
C CYS A 158 11.93 7.88 -11.30
N TRP A 159 11.36 8.92 -11.87
CA TRP A 159 10.25 9.63 -11.25
C TRP A 159 9.03 8.72 -11.11
N ALA A 160 8.63 8.00 -12.17
CA ALA A 160 7.52 7.05 -12.14
C ALA A 160 7.72 5.98 -11.05
N LEU A 161 8.92 5.42 -10.93
CA LEU A 161 9.21 4.48 -9.83
C LEU A 161 9.10 5.15 -8.46
N SER A 162 9.56 6.39 -8.32
CA SER A 162 9.52 7.10 -7.03
C SER A 162 8.10 7.33 -6.53
N THR A 163 7.10 7.47 -7.43
CA THR A 163 5.70 7.67 -7.04
C THR A 163 5.13 6.48 -6.26
N TRP A 164 5.61 5.26 -6.52
CA TRP A 164 5.20 4.06 -5.78
C TRP A 164 5.77 4.02 -4.36
N PHE A 165 6.84 4.77 -4.09
CA PHE A 165 7.49 4.83 -2.77
C PHE A 165 7.16 6.12 -2.00
N MET A 166 6.24 6.94 -2.51
CA MET A 166 5.86 8.23 -1.90
C MET A 166 5.61 8.15 -0.39
N PRO A 167 4.90 7.14 0.15
CA PRO A 167 4.68 7.05 1.59
C PRO A 167 5.97 6.86 2.41
N GLY A 168 7.05 6.39 1.79
CA GLY A 168 8.36 6.24 2.42
C GLY A 168 9.33 7.41 2.18
N LEU A 169 8.94 8.39 1.37
CA LEU A 169 9.78 9.55 1.03
C LEU A 169 9.43 10.75 1.91
N THR A 170 10.44 11.45 2.39
CA THR A 170 10.27 12.70 3.17
C THR A 170 9.86 13.87 2.27
N VAL A 171 10.24 13.82 0.99
CA VAL A 171 9.94 14.83 -0.01
C VAL A 171 9.53 14.16 -1.29
N ALA A 172 8.39 14.58 -1.83
CA ALA A 172 7.92 14.13 -3.14
C ALA A 172 8.48 15.06 -4.23
N SER A 173 9.03 14.45 -5.29
CA SER A 173 9.45 15.19 -6.48
C SER A 173 8.26 15.35 -7.44
N TYR A 174 8.18 16.50 -8.10
CA TYR A 174 7.18 16.77 -9.11
C TYR A 174 7.83 16.92 -10.48
N ILE A 175 7.22 16.35 -11.52
CA ILE A 175 7.52 16.68 -12.91
C ILE A 175 6.47 17.65 -13.42
N TRP A 176 6.92 18.75 -14.02
CA TRP A 176 6.04 19.71 -14.64
C TRP A 176 6.28 19.72 -16.16
N PRO A 177 5.49 18.97 -16.95
CA PRO A 177 5.69 18.91 -18.38
C PRO A 177 5.30 20.24 -19.03
N THR A 178 6.22 20.86 -19.76
CA THR A 178 5.99 22.08 -20.51
C THR A 178 6.20 21.83 -22.00
N GLY A 179 5.56 22.61 -22.84
CA GLY A 179 5.69 22.48 -24.30
C GLY A 179 4.49 23.03 -25.06
N PRO A 180 4.55 23.13 -26.38
CA PRO A 180 3.45 23.57 -27.22
C PRO A 180 2.21 22.67 -27.10
N TYR A 181 1.08 23.16 -27.59
CA TYR A 181 -0.14 22.37 -27.68
C TYR A 181 0.07 21.13 -28.58
N GLY A 182 -0.46 19.98 -28.17
CA GLY A 182 -0.36 18.75 -28.98
C GLY A 182 0.93 17.95 -28.79
N THR A 183 1.84 18.33 -27.88
CA THR A 183 3.13 17.66 -27.66
C THR A 183 3.09 16.47 -26.68
N GLY A 184 1.93 15.87 -26.44
CA GLY A 184 1.82 14.65 -25.64
C GLY A 184 1.98 14.83 -24.12
N LYS A 185 1.91 16.06 -23.57
CA LYS A 185 2.01 16.31 -22.11
C LYS A 185 1.02 15.50 -21.30
N THR A 186 -0.19 15.33 -21.80
CA THR A 186 -1.22 14.51 -21.14
C THR A 186 -0.86 13.03 -21.14
N ASN A 187 -0.20 12.53 -22.18
CA ASN A 187 0.22 11.13 -22.24
C ASN A 187 1.25 10.82 -21.15
N LEU A 188 2.13 11.76 -20.81
CA LEU A 188 3.07 11.59 -19.70
C LEU A 188 2.39 11.37 -18.33
N LEU A 189 1.17 11.90 -18.16
CA LEU A 189 0.42 11.77 -16.90
C LEU A 189 -0.47 10.52 -16.85
N ILE A 190 -0.60 9.80 -17.95
CA ILE A 190 -1.46 8.62 -18.10
C ILE A 190 -0.63 7.32 -18.06
N VAL A 191 0.65 7.38 -18.40
CA VAL A 191 1.59 6.26 -18.34
C VAL A 191 2.08 6.05 -16.90
#